data_8d669512f2db3c3c6f0c207a6144567e
#
_entry.id   8d669512f2db3c3c6f0c207a6144567e
#
_cell.length_a   1.000
_cell.length_b   1.000
_cell.length_c   1.000
_cell.angle_alpha   90.00
_cell.angle_beta   90.00
_cell.angle_gamma   90.00
#
_symmetry.space_group_name_H-M   'P 1'
#
loop_
_entity.id
_entity.type
_entity.pdbx_description
1 polymer ?
#
loop_
_entity_poly.entity_id
_entity_poly.type
_entity_poly.pdbx_seq_one_letter_code
_entity_poly.pdbx_strand_id
1 'polypeptide(L)'
;DTLSLHDALPICSFPLGPGFWLEGRPIEALPPRPAPARASSGTQVSASGRRITNSGSFAPASSGPKVAKRSRIWVEGRHDAELVQHVWGEDLAEAGIAVQLLEGVDNLEAVLEVFGPTDTARAGVLVDHMVPGSKESRIAEAVSARWSGAVLVLGHPFVDIWQAVKPARVGLERWPDIPRGIDIKHGTLDALGWPHADQRDIAMGWKRILSTVRTYRDLEPALLGRVEELIDFVTVPWAQ
;
A
#
# COMPACT_ATOMS: atom_id res chain seq x y z
N ASP A 1 35.22 18.61 13.27
CA ASP A 1 35.00 17.16 13.37
C ASP A 1 33.54 16.88 12.93
N THR A 2 33.39 16.61 11.66
CA THR A 2 32.14 16.20 11.05
C THR A 2 31.93 14.71 11.30
N LEU A 3 31.06 14.36 12.24
CA LEU A 3 30.59 12.99 12.41
C LEU A 3 29.87 12.56 11.14
N SER A 4 30.49 11.64 10.41
CA SER A 4 29.90 10.97 9.25
C SER A 4 28.75 10.08 9.72
N LEU A 5 27.56 10.28 9.16
CA LEU A 5 26.35 9.49 9.39
C LEU A 5 26.45 8.03 8.85
N HIS A 6 27.64 7.52 8.59
CA HIS A 6 27.88 6.18 8.04
C HIS A 6 28.40 5.16 9.05
N ASP A 7 28.50 5.51 10.33
CA ASP A 7 28.72 4.50 11.35
C ASP A 7 27.39 3.80 11.64
N ALA A 8 27.14 2.74 10.87
CA ALA A 8 26.07 1.80 11.19
C ALA A 8 26.32 1.31 12.62
N LEU A 9 25.38 1.57 13.52
CA LEU A 9 25.42 1.03 14.87
C LEU A 9 25.60 -0.49 14.76
N PRO A 10 26.53 -1.09 15.54
CA PRO A 10 26.76 -2.52 15.47
C PRO A 10 25.45 -3.25 15.80
N ILE A 11 25.03 -4.14 14.90
CA ILE A 11 23.89 -5.03 15.16
C ILE A 11 24.32 -5.99 16.27
N CYS A 12 23.81 -5.79 17.47
CA CYS A 12 24.03 -6.69 18.59
C CYS A 12 22.89 -7.70 18.68
N SER A 13 23.22 -8.98 18.73
CA SER A 13 22.26 -10.05 18.99
C SER A 13 22.27 -10.41 20.47
N PHE A 14 21.08 -10.42 21.08
CA PHE A 14 20.91 -10.82 22.47
C PHE A 14 20.01 -12.06 22.52
N PRO A 15 20.29 -13.02 23.43
CA PRO A 15 19.39 -14.15 23.63
C PRO A 15 18.05 -13.68 24.18
N LEU A 16 16.97 -14.30 23.76
CA LEU A 16 15.65 -14.06 24.34
C LEU A 16 15.63 -14.58 25.79
N GLY A 17 14.93 -13.89 26.68
CA GLY A 17 14.83 -14.26 28.07
C GLY A 17 14.79 -13.07 29.03
N PRO A 18 15.05 -13.28 30.32
CA PRO A 18 15.13 -12.21 31.31
C PRO A 18 16.40 -11.38 31.12
N GLY A 19 16.41 -10.16 31.68
CA GLY A 19 17.58 -9.26 31.67
C GLY A 19 17.38 -7.99 30.87
N PHE A 20 16.19 -7.79 30.29
CA PHE A 20 15.81 -6.55 29.63
C PHE A 20 15.07 -5.62 30.59
N TRP A 21 15.17 -4.32 30.34
CA TRP A 21 14.51 -3.28 31.11
C TRP A 21 13.76 -2.35 30.16
N LEU A 22 12.49 -2.08 30.42
CA LEU A 22 11.66 -1.13 29.70
C LEU A 22 11.11 -0.12 30.72
N GLU A 23 11.39 1.16 30.49
CA GLU A 23 10.92 2.25 31.38
C GLU A 23 11.23 1.99 32.87
N GLY A 24 12.45 1.49 33.17
CA GLY A 24 12.88 1.19 34.54
C GLY A 24 12.25 -0.05 35.18
N ARG A 25 11.54 -0.87 34.42
CA ARG A 25 10.95 -2.15 34.89
C ARG A 25 11.63 -3.33 34.21
N PRO A 26 11.97 -4.39 34.95
CA PRO A 26 12.51 -5.59 34.35
C PRO A 26 11.43 -6.27 33.49
N ILE A 27 11.81 -6.66 32.29
CA ILE A 27 10.96 -7.42 31.37
C ILE A 27 11.68 -8.68 30.90
N GLU A 28 10.92 -9.64 30.43
CA GLU A 28 11.43 -10.83 29.76
C GLU A 28 11.16 -10.73 28.26
N ALA A 29 12.22 -10.80 27.45
CA ALA A 29 12.07 -10.85 25.99
C ALA A 29 11.63 -12.26 25.58
N LEU A 30 10.39 -12.39 25.18
CA LEU A 30 9.82 -13.63 24.67
C LEU A 30 9.87 -13.67 23.14
N PRO A 31 9.96 -14.84 22.53
CA PRO A 31 9.82 -14.95 21.09
C PRO A 31 8.45 -14.38 20.66
N PRO A 32 8.37 -13.71 19.51
CA PRO A 32 7.11 -13.21 19.00
C PRO A 32 6.12 -14.39 18.92
N ARG A 33 4.92 -14.20 19.48
CA ARG A 33 3.85 -15.18 19.28
C ARG A 33 3.67 -15.36 17.77
N PRO A 34 3.60 -16.61 17.26
CA PRO A 34 3.22 -16.83 15.89
C PRO A 34 1.96 -16.00 15.63
N ALA A 35 2.01 -15.09 14.66
CA ALA A 35 0.80 -14.40 14.24
C ALA A 35 -0.25 -15.48 13.97
N PRO A 36 -1.50 -15.34 14.48
CA PRO A 36 -2.55 -16.27 14.13
C PRO A 36 -2.51 -16.38 12.61
N ALA A 37 -2.40 -17.62 12.12
CA ALA A 37 -2.38 -17.88 10.69
C ALA A 37 -3.51 -17.03 10.11
N ARG A 38 -3.16 -16.09 9.23
CA ARG A 38 -4.19 -15.28 8.55
C ARG A 38 -5.20 -16.28 8.08
N ALA A 39 -6.45 -16.16 8.58
CA ALA A 39 -7.53 -17.02 8.12
C ALA A 39 -7.48 -16.90 6.59
N SER A 40 -7.07 -17.97 5.94
CA SER A 40 -6.97 -18.02 4.49
C SER A 40 -8.37 -17.66 4.00
N SER A 41 -8.52 -16.48 3.43
CA SER A 41 -9.69 -16.15 2.61
C SER A 41 -9.79 -17.34 1.69
N GLY A 42 -10.90 -18.10 1.75
CA GLY A 42 -11.00 -19.47 1.21
C GLY A 42 -10.29 -19.56 -0.13
N THR A 43 -9.33 -20.45 -0.22
CA THR A 43 -8.43 -20.60 -1.38
C THR A 43 -9.26 -20.67 -2.64
N GLN A 44 -9.26 -19.59 -3.44
CA GLN A 44 -9.96 -19.60 -4.71
C GLN A 44 -9.14 -20.47 -5.67
N VAL A 45 -9.85 -21.39 -6.34
CA VAL A 45 -9.26 -22.23 -7.38
C VAL A 45 -10.00 -22.02 -8.69
N SER A 46 -9.24 -22.02 -9.79
CA SER A 46 -9.79 -21.98 -11.13
C SER A 46 -10.49 -23.28 -11.49
N ALA A 47 -11.23 -23.31 -12.59
CA ALA A 47 -11.80 -24.54 -13.15
C ALA A 47 -10.74 -25.63 -13.45
N SER A 48 -9.48 -25.23 -13.67
CA SER A 48 -8.34 -26.15 -13.86
C SER A 48 -7.65 -26.56 -12.55
N GLY A 49 -8.21 -26.21 -11.36
CA GLY A 49 -7.64 -26.57 -10.06
C GLY A 49 -6.44 -25.69 -9.63
N ARG A 50 -6.07 -24.66 -10.38
CA ARG A 50 -4.99 -23.75 -10.00
C ARG A 50 -5.48 -22.73 -8.97
N ARG A 51 -4.66 -22.49 -7.95
CA ARG A 51 -4.92 -21.44 -6.95
C ARG A 51 -4.92 -20.05 -7.62
N ILE A 52 -5.88 -19.21 -7.22
CA ILE A 52 -6.03 -17.82 -7.68
C ILE A 52 -5.70 -16.91 -6.51
N THR A 53 -4.92 -15.86 -6.76
CA THR A 53 -4.58 -14.80 -5.80
C THR A 53 -5.77 -13.86 -5.54
N ASN A 54 -5.67 -12.98 -4.57
CA ASN A 54 -6.71 -12.00 -4.29
C ASN A 54 -6.91 -10.99 -5.43
N SER A 55 -5.87 -10.75 -6.25
CA SER A 55 -5.95 -9.91 -7.45
C SER A 55 -6.66 -10.60 -8.62
N GLY A 56 -6.89 -11.92 -8.55
CA GLY A 56 -7.46 -12.71 -9.63
C GLY A 56 -6.43 -13.39 -10.53
N SER A 57 -5.14 -13.19 -10.31
CA SER A 57 -4.04 -13.84 -11.03
C SER A 57 -3.87 -15.30 -10.61
N PHE A 58 -3.20 -16.10 -11.44
CA PHE A 58 -2.80 -17.44 -11.01
C PHE A 58 -1.65 -17.36 -10.01
N ALA A 59 -1.85 -17.97 -8.84
CA ALA A 59 -0.79 -18.05 -7.87
C ALA A 59 0.42 -18.83 -8.41
N PRO A 60 1.66 -18.39 -8.10
CA PRO A 60 2.86 -19.09 -8.53
C PRO A 60 2.92 -20.51 -7.97
N ALA A 61 3.48 -21.42 -8.75
CA ALA A 61 3.59 -22.85 -8.39
C ALA A 61 4.56 -23.09 -7.21
N SER A 62 5.51 -22.20 -6.97
CA SER A 62 6.47 -22.26 -5.87
C SER A 62 6.87 -20.87 -5.41
N SER A 63 6.93 -20.66 -4.11
CA SER A 63 7.40 -19.44 -3.47
C SER A 63 8.83 -19.60 -2.96
N GLY A 64 9.79 -19.83 -3.84
CA GLY A 64 11.20 -19.67 -3.47
C GLY A 64 11.50 -18.21 -3.15
N PRO A 65 12.59 -17.91 -2.43
CA PRO A 65 13.00 -16.54 -2.16
C PRO A 65 13.21 -15.78 -3.48
N LYS A 66 12.59 -14.62 -3.62
CA LYS A 66 12.72 -13.75 -4.80
C LYS A 66 13.72 -12.64 -4.51
N VAL A 67 14.53 -12.30 -5.48
CA VAL A 67 15.41 -11.13 -5.41
C VAL A 67 14.54 -9.88 -5.65
N ALA A 68 14.58 -8.92 -4.73
CA ALA A 68 13.88 -7.66 -4.91
C ALA A 68 14.43 -6.90 -6.14
N LYS A 69 13.54 -6.49 -7.02
CA LYS A 69 13.90 -5.61 -8.14
C LYS A 69 14.15 -4.18 -7.62
N ARG A 70 14.84 -3.38 -8.41
CA ARG A 70 15.02 -1.95 -8.10
C ARG A 70 13.73 -1.16 -8.29
N SER A 71 12.89 -1.53 -9.27
CA SER A 71 11.58 -0.87 -9.50
C SER A 71 10.70 -0.92 -8.25
N ARG A 72 9.91 0.12 -8.03
CA ARG A 72 9.07 0.30 -6.83
C ARG A 72 7.72 0.85 -7.21
N ILE A 73 6.73 0.62 -6.35
CA ILE A 73 5.47 1.35 -6.35
C ILE A 73 5.42 2.19 -5.08
N TRP A 74 5.20 3.50 -5.23
CA TRP A 74 4.89 4.41 -4.14
C TRP A 74 3.41 4.66 -4.09
N VAL A 75 2.88 4.76 -2.89
CA VAL A 75 1.49 5.12 -2.63
C VAL A 75 1.45 6.27 -1.64
N GLU A 76 0.45 7.13 -1.75
CA GLU A 76 0.42 8.37 -0.99
C GLU A 76 0.33 8.12 0.52
N GLY A 77 -0.58 7.24 0.94
CA GLY A 77 -0.90 7.00 2.32
C GLY A 77 -0.74 5.55 2.77
N ARG A 78 -0.80 5.37 4.10
CA ARG A 78 -0.69 4.06 4.73
C ARG A 78 -1.83 3.12 4.34
N HIS A 79 -3.06 3.64 4.28
CA HIS A 79 -4.23 2.82 3.94
C HIS A 79 -4.18 2.34 2.49
N ASP A 80 -3.61 3.14 1.59
CA ASP A 80 -3.32 2.75 0.20
C ASP A 80 -2.36 1.57 0.16
N ALA A 81 -1.25 1.67 0.89
CA ALA A 81 -0.28 0.59 0.97
C ALA A 81 -0.90 -0.70 1.50
N GLU A 82 -1.72 -0.60 2.56
CA GLU A 82 -2.38 -1.74 3.16
C GLU A 82 -3.39 -2.38 2.20
N LEU A 83 -4.16 -1.59 1.42
CA LEU A 83 -5.10 -2.11 0.43
C LEU A 83 -4.39 -2.77 -0.74
N VAL A 84 -3.38 -2.11 -1.30
CA VAL A 84 -2.57 -2.64 -2.42
C VAL A 84 -1.90 -3.95 -2.01
N GLN A 85 -1.28 -4.00 -0.83
CA GLN A 85 -0.67 -5.21 -0.30
C GLN A 85 -1.69 -6.32 0.00
N HIS A 86 -2.90 -5.96 0.43
CA HIS A 86 -3.95 -6.93 0.73
C HIS A 86 -4.44 -7.66 -0.53
N VAL A 87 -4.56 -6.95 -1.64
CA VAL A 87 -5.12 -7.48 -2.89
C VAL A 87 -4.04 -8.01 -3.83
N TRP A 88 -2.96 -7.27 -4.04
CA TRP A 88 -1.89 -7.59 -5.00
C TRP A 88 -0.58 -8.05 -4.37
N GLY A 89 -0.53 -8.16 -3.03
CA GLY A 89 0.73 -8.46 -2.33
C GLY A 89 1.42 -9.75 -2.78
N GLU A 90 0.67 -10.79 -3.15
CA GLU A 90 1.25 -12.03 -3.67
C GLU A 90 1.89 -11.81 -5.04
N ASP A 91 1.22 -11.09 -5.95
CA ASP A 91 1.72 -10.83 -7.30
C ASP A 91 2.94 -9.90 -7.27
N LEU A 92 2.89 -8.87 -6.41
CA LEU A 92 4.01 -7.96 -6.20
C LEU A 92 5.23 -8.67 -5.62
N ALA A 93 5.02 -9.56 -4.63
CA ALA A 93 6.09 -10.38 -4.06
C ALA A 93 6.69 -11.33 -5.10
N GLU A 94 5.86 -11.96 -5.94
CA GLU A 94 6.32 -12.80 -7.05
C GLU A 94 7.14 -12.01 -8.08
N ALA A 95 6.70 -10.78 -8.37
CA ALA A 95 7.41 -9.88 -9.26
C ALA A 95 8.67 -9.25 -8.64
N GLY A 96 8.87 -9.38 -7.33
CA GLY A 96 9.97 -8.74 -6.58
C GLY A 96 9.82 -7.23 -6.44
N ILE A 97 8.58 -6.71 -6.50
CA ILE A 97 8.26 -5.28 -6.39
C ILE A 97 7.86 -4.93 -4.96
N ALA A 98 8.51 -3.90 -4.40
CA ALA A 98 8.13 -3.37 -3.09
C ALA A 98 7.16 -2.18 -3.23
N VAL A 99 6.19 -2.11 -2.32
CA VAL A 99 5.32 -0.93 -2.13
C VAL A 99 5.90 -0.11 -1.00
N GLN A 100 6.03 1.20 -1.22
CA GLN A 100 6.58 2.17 -0.27
C GLN A 100 5.61 3.32 -0.04
N LEU A 101 5.70 3.96 1.12
CA LEU A 101 4.92 5.14 1.45
C LEU A 101 5.61 6.40 0.93
N LEU A 102 4.81 7.31 0.37
CA LEU A 102 5.26 8.61 -0.08
C LEU A 102 5.15 9.67 1.03
N GLU A 103 4.23 9.45 2.00
CA GLU A 103 3.91 10.40 3.07
C GLU A 103 3.46 11.78 2.53
N GLY A 104 2.63 11.75 1.49
CA GLY A 104 2.09 12.91 0.80
C GLY A 104 2.78 13.22 -0.54
N VAL A 105 1.99 13.65 -1.50
CA VAL A 105 2.43 13.90 -2.88
C VAL A 105 3.52 14.99 -2.99
N ASP A 106 3.61 15.89 -2.01
CA ASP A 106 4.63 16.95 -1.96
C ASP A 106 6.06 16.41 -1.87
N ASN A 107 6.22 15.21 -1.34
CA ASN A 107 7.52 14.56 -1.19
C ASN A 107 7.97 13.84 -2.46
N LEU A 108 7.10 13.72 -3.47
CA LEU A 108 7.33 12.86 -4.64
C LEU A 108 8.61 13.20 -5.39
N GLU A 109 8.86 14.47 -5.68
CA GLU A 109 10.04 14.87 -6.43
C GLU A 109 11.34 14.53 -5.67
N ALA A 110 11.40 14.84 -4.37
CA ALA A 110 12.54 14.55 -3.53
C ALA A 110 12.80 13.04 -3.40
N VAL A 111 11.74 12.23 -3.25
CA VAL A 111 11.84 10.78 -3.20
C VAL A 111 12.39 10.22 -4.52
N LEU A 112 11.92 10.72 -5.65
CA LEU A 112 12.38 10.28 -6.97
C LEU A 112 13.82 10.73 -7.26
N GLU A 113 14.24 11.90 -6.81
CA GLU A 113 15.65 12.33 -6.92
C GLU A 113 16.59 11.37 -6.21
N VAL A 114 16.23 10.96 -4.99
CA VAL A 114 17.00 9.97 -4.22
C VAL A 114 16.97 8.58 -4.84
N PHE A 115 15.80 8.17 -5.35
CA PHE A 115 15.63 6.86 -5.99
C PHE A 115 16.40 6.74 -7.30
N GLY A 116 16.45 7.79 -8.10
CA GLY A 116 17.11 7.84 -9.40
C GLY A 116 16.43 6.91 -10.41
N PRO A 117 15.20 7.23 -10.89
CA PRO A 117 14.47 6.39 -11.83
C PRO A 117 15.24 6.20 -13.14
N THR A 118 15.22 4.97 -13.67
CA THR A 118 15.81 4.58 -14.95
C THR A 118 14.93 3.54 -15.65
N ASP A 119 15.24 3.18 -16.87
CA ASP A 119 14.51 2.15 -17.63
C ASP A 119 14.49 0.78 -16.93
N THR A 120 15.49 0.50 -16.10
CA THR A 120 15.61 -0.76 -15.33
C THR A 120 15.23 -0.61 -13.86
N ALA A 121 14.97 0.61 -13.41
CA ALA A 121 14.56 0.94 -12.04
C ALA A 121 13.40 1.95 -12.10
N ARG A 122 12.22 1.45 -12.46
CA ARG A 122 11.03 2.27 -12.67
C ARG A 122 10.31 2.59 -11.38
N ALA A 123 9.68 3.75 -11.36
CA ALA A 123 8.84 4.23 -10.28
C ALA A 123 7.38 4.32 -10.72
N GLY A 124 6.52 3.46 -10.18
CA GLY A 124 5.07 3.62 -10.24
C GLY A 124 4.59 4.41 -9.02
N VAL A 125 3.68 5.36 -9.20
CA VAL A 125 3.16 6.17 -8.10
C VAL A 125 1.63 6.22 -8.16
N LEU A 126 0.98 5.86 -7.05
CA LEU A 126 -0.47 5.98 -6.89
C LEU A 126 -0.76 7.14 -5.96
N VAL A 127 -1.55 8.10 -6.41
CA VAL A 127 -1.96 9.27 -5.63
C VAL A 127 -3.48 9.36 -5.51
N ASP A 128 -3.93 9.94 -4.41
CA ASP A 128 -5.34 10.16 -4.14
C ASP A 128 -5.88 11.32 -5.00
N HIS A 129 -7.17 11.32 -5.24
CA HIS A 129 -7.97 12.43 -5.79
C HIS A 129 -7.31 13.19 -6.95
N MET A 130 -6.61 12.51 -7.86
CA MET A 130 -6.00 13.14 -9.03
C MET A 130 -7.06 13.50 -10.07
N VAL A 131 -7.55 14.73 -9.98
CA VAL A 131 -8.51 15.31 -10.94
C VAL A 131 -7.84 16.41 -11.77
N PRO A 132 -8.29 16.67 -13.01
CA PRO A 132 -7.71 17.70 -13.85
C PRO A 132 -7.61 19.06 -13.15
N GLY A 133 -6.41 19.65 -13.15
CA GLY A 133 -6.14 20.95 -12.52
C GLY A 133 -5.90 20.90 -11.02
N SER A 134 -5.94 19.73 -10.39
CA SER A 134 -5.56 19.58 -8.98
C SER A 134 -4.05 19.80 -8.78
N LYS A 135 -3.64 19.92 -7.52
CA LYS A 135 -2.23 19.99 -7.15
C LYS A 135 -1.52 18.69 -7.58
N GLU A 136 -2.14 17.55 -7.32
CA GLU A 136 -1.65 16.22 -7.63
C GLU A 136 -1.40 16.07 -9.14
N SER A 137 -2.34 16.52 -9.99
CA SER A 137 -2.16 16.44 -11.45
C SER A 137 -0.99 17.28 -11.95
N ARG A 138 -0.78 18.48 -11.38
CA ARG A 138 0.36 19.34 -11.76
C ARG A 138 1.70 18.75 -11.35
N ILE A 139 1.78 18.16 -10.15
CA ILE A 139 2.99 17.47 -9.69
C ILE A 139 3.26 16.25 -10.56
N ALA A 140 2.23 15.45 -10.86
CA ALA A 140 2.34 14.28 -11.72
C ALA A 140 2.85 14.62 -13.13
N GLU A 141 2.33 15.70 -13.74
CA GLU A 141 2.78 16.19 -15.05
C GLU A 141 4.25 16.61 -15.03
N ALA A 142 4.66 17.40 -14.03
CA ALA A 142 6.04 17.86 -13.88
C ALA A 142 7.02 16.69 -13.70
N VAL A 143 6.67 15.75 -12.84
CA VAL A 143 7.48 14.57 -12.55
C VAL A 143 7.57 13.64 -13.77
N SER A 144 6.45 13.40 -14.47
CA SER A 144 6.42 12.56 -15.66
C SER A 144 7.23 13.17 -16.82
N ALA A 145 7.24 14.50 -16.94
CA ALA A 145 8.06 15.19 -17.93
C ALA A 145 9.57 15.07 -17.63
N ARG A 146 9.94 15.16 -16.34
CA ARG A 146 11.34 15.10 -15.90
C ARG A 146 11.95 13.71 -16.04
N TRP A 147 11.20 12.64 -15.74
CA TRP A 147 11.64 11.25 -15.81
C TRP A 147 10.82 10.43 -16.82
N SER A 148 10.68 10.98 -18.03
CA SER A 148 9.87 10.36 -19.08
C SER A 148 10.27 8.90 -19.32
N GLY A 149 9.28 8.00 -19.29
CA GLY A 149 9.45 6.56 -19.48
C GLY A 149 9.96 5.77 -18.25
N ALA A 150 10.54 6.45 -17.26
CA ALA A 150 11.02 5.81 -16.04
C ALA A 150 10.08 6.00 -14.83
N VAL A 151 9.15 6.96 -14.90
CA VAL A 151 8.15 7.24 -13.86
C VAL A 151 6.76 7.27 -14.48
N LEU A 152 5.82 6.61 -13.81
CA LEU A 152 4.39 6.66 -14.11
C LEU A 152 3.62 7.06 -12.85
N VAL A 153 2.95 8.22 -12.89
CA VAL A 153 2.09 8.68 -11.81
C VAL A 153 0.64 8.53 -12.24
N LEU A 154 -0.11 7.77 -11.49
CA LEU A 154 -1.54 7.57 -11.70
C LEU A 154 -2.32 7.95 -10.45
N GLY A 155 -3.54 8.40 -10.63
CA GLY A 155 -4.44 8.70 -9.54
C GLY A 155 -5.80 8.06 -9.73
N HIS A 156 -6.53 7.95 -8.65
CA HIS A 156 -7.93 7.55 -8.64
C HIS A 156 -8.85 8.73 -8.28
N PRO A 157 -10.15 8.65 -8.61
CA PRO A 157 -11.08 9.78 -8.41
C PRO A 157 -11.56 9.94 -6.96
N PHE A 158 -11.23 9.02 -6.06
CA PHE A 158 -11.70 9.03 -4.68
C PHE A 158 -10.93 10.05 -3.85
N VAL A 159 -11.60 10.66 -2.88
CA VAL A 159 -10.98 11.59 -1.93
C VAL A 159 -10.08 10.83 -0.94
N ASP A 160 -10.46 9.59 -0.62
CA ASP A 160 -9.68 8.68 0.21
C ASP A 160 -9.87 7.25 -0.30
N ILE A 161 -8.84 6.43 -0.18
CA ILE A 161 -8.83 5.04 -0.64
C ILE A 161 -9.95 4.17 -0.04
N TRP A 162 -10.54 4.56 1.10
CA TRP A 162 -11.68 3.85 1.68
C TRP A 162 -12.84 3.75 0.69
N GLN A 163 -13.05 4.82 -0.08
CA GLN A 163 -14.11 4.90 -1.08
C GLN A 163 -13.87 3.98 -2.30
N ALA A 164 -12.66 3.47 -2.44
CA ALA A 164 -12.36 2.46 -3.46
C ALA A 164 -12.87 1.07 -3.11
N VAL A 165 -13.24 0.82 -1.86
CA VAL A 165 -13.96 -0.40 -1.46
C VAL A 165 -15.42 -0.24 -1.82
N LYS A 166 -16.02 -1.24 -2.46
CA LYS A 166 -17.44 -1.19 -2.83
C LYS A 166 -18.31 -0.97 -1.59
N PRO A 167 -19.21 0.03 -1.57
CA PRO A 167 -19.99 0.40 -0.39
C PRO A 167 -20.83 -0.75 0.16
N ALA A 168 -21.30 -1.65 -0.69
CA ALA A 168 -22.03 -2.86 -0.29
C ALA A 168 -21.23 -3.77 0.67
N ARG A 169 -19.89 -3.68 0.68
CA ARG A 169 -19.03 -4.46 1.59
C ARG A 169 -19.16 -4.00 3.04
N VAL A 170 -19.56 -2.78 3.27
CA VAL A 170 -19.79 -2.20 4.60
C VAL A 170 -21.28 -1.96 4.89
N GLY A 171 -22.17 -2.51 4.04
CA GLY A 171 -23.62 -2.42 4.22
C GLY A 171 -24.23 -1.10 3.73
N LEU A 172 -23.54 -0.37 2.87
CA LEU A 172 -24.01 0.88 2.29
C LEU A 172 -24.44 0.65 0.81
N GLU A 173 -25.39 1.46 0.34
CA GLU A 173 -25.69 1.55 -1.10
C GLU A 173 -24.67 2.42 -1.83
N ARG A 174 -24.20 3.48 -1.16
CA ARG A 174 -23.17 4.41 -1.62
C ARG A 174 -22.40 4.97 -0.44
N TRP A 175 -21.16 5.37 -0.69
CA TRP A 175 -20.40 6.11 0.31
C TRP A 175 -21.08 7.45 0.63
N PRO A 176 -21.04 7.91 1.88
CA PRO A 176 -21.64 9.18 2.27
C PRO A 176 -20.88 10.35 1.66
N ASP A 177 -21.63 11.39 1.29
CA ASP A 177 -21.06 12.67 0.90
C ASP A 177 -20.65 13.43 2.17
N ILE A 178 -19.35 13.59 2.39
CA ILE A 178 -18.83 14.31 3.55
C ILE A 178 -18.64 15.78 3.21
N PRO A 179 -19.26 16.72 3.97
CA PRO A 179 -19.13 18.15 3.72
C PRO A 179 -17.65 18.61 3.74
N ARG A 180 -17.32 19.57 2.88
CA ARG A 180 -16.01 20.23 2.92
C ARG A 180 -15.77 20.85 4.31
N GLY A 181 -14.58 20.62 4.87
CA GLY A 181 -14.23 21.08 6.20
C GLY A 181 -14.40 20.04 7.31
N ILE A 182 -15.03 18.89 7.01
CA ILE A 182 -15.00 17.71 7.86
C ILE A 182 -13.95 16.75 7.30
N ASP A 183 -13.09 16.22 8.16
CA ASP A 183 -12.16 15.16 7.77
C ASP A 183 -12.94 13.97 7.21
N ILE A 184 -12.51 13.48 6.03
CA ILE A 184 -13.23 12.43 5.29
C ILE A 184 -13.38 11.14 6.11
N LYS A 185 -12.36 10.78 6.89
CA LYS A 185 -12.35 9.53 7.67
C LYS A 185 -13.27 9.66 8.89
N HIS A 186 -13.16 10.76 9.62
CA HIS A 186 -14.06 11.04 10.74
C HIS A 186 -15.53 11.10 10.30
N GLY A 187 -15.82 11.86 9.24
CA GLY A 187 -17.18 11.97 8.71
C GLY A 187 -17.72 10.65 8.17
N THR A 188 -16.89 9.83 7.56
CA THR A 188 -17.27 8.49 7.08
C THR A 188 -17.63 7.57 8.25
N LEU A 189 -16.84 7.56 9.33
CA LEU A 189 -17.11 6.74 10.50
C LEU A 189 -18.36 7.20 11.23
N ASP A 190 -18.58 8.52 11.35
CA ASP A 190 -19.80 9.08 11.91
C ASP A 190 -21.04 8.62 11.13
N ALA A 191 -21.00 8.75 9.80
CA ALA A 191 -22.09 8.30 8.94
C ALA A 191 -22.37 6.79 9.01
N LEU A 192 -21.35 5.98 9.32
CA LEU A 192 -21.47 4.54 9.58
C LEU A 192 -21.94 4.21 11.00
N GLY A 193 -22.06 5.22 11.89
CA GLY A 193 -22.36 5.02 13.30
C GLY A 193 -21.24 4.30 14.06
N TRP A 194 -19.98 4.47 13.61
CA TRP A 194 -18.81 3.86 14.24
C TRP A 194 -18.05 4.89 15.09
N PRO A 195 -17.26 4.43 16.10
CA PRO A 195 -16.39 5.33 16.85
C PRO A 195 -15.46 6.11 15.93
N HIS A 196 -15.32 7.41 16.19
CA HIS A 196 -14.56 8.33 15.33
C HIS A 196 -13.89 9.48 16.10
N ALA A 197 -13.63 9.29 17.40
CA ALA A 197 -13.10 10.35 18.25
C ALA A 197 -11.60 10.60 18.05
N ASP A 198 -10.81 9.57 17.74
CA ASP A 198 -9.37 9.65 17.68
C ASP A 198 -8.75 8.78 16.57
N GLN A 199 -7.42 8.83 16.46
CA GLN A 199 -6.67 8.06 15.47
C GLN A 199 -6.80 6.53 15.64
N ARG A 200 -7.08 6.07 16.87
CA ARG A 200 -7.33 4.66 17.12
C ARG A 200 -8.64 4.21 16.49
N ASP A 201 -9.67 5.06 16.61
CA ASP A 201 -10.98 4.81 15.99
C ASP A 201 -10.85 4.78 14.47
N ILE A 202 -10.10 5.72 13.88
CA ILE A 202 -9.77 5.72 12.44
C ILE A 202 -9.08 4.41 12.03
N ALA A 203 -8.06 3.99 12.78
CA ALA A 203 -7.34 2.75 12.47
C ALA A 203 -8.23 1.50 12.61
N MET A 204 -9.13 1.48 13.61
CA MET A 204 -10.08 0.39 13.80
C MET A 204 -11.15 0.38 12.71
N GLY A 205 -11.66 1.54 12.32
CA GLY A 205 -12.60 1.71 11.21
C GLY A 205 -12.01 1.19 9.90
N TRP A 206 -10.79 1.63 9.58
CA TRP A 206 -10.08 1.11 8.41
C TRP A 206 -9.89 -0.40 8.45
N LYS A 207 -9.40 -0.93 9.55
CA LYS A 207 -9.22 -2.37 9.71
C LYS A 207 -10.52 -3.15 9.49
N ARG A 208 -11.65 -2.59 9.94
CA ARG A 208 -12.98 -3.17 9.73
C ARG A 208 -13.36 -3.13 8.25
N ILE A 209 -13.16 -2.02 7.56
CA ILE A 209 -13.41 -1.90 6.11
C ILE A 209 -12.51 -2.90 5.35
N LEU A 210 -11.20 -2.87 5.58
CA LEU A 210 -10.23 -3.72 4.90
C LEU A 210 -10.54 -5.21 5.10
N SER A 211 -11.03 -5.60 6.27
CA SER A 211 -11.40 -7.00 6.56
C SER A 211 -12.55 -7.52 5.69
N THR A 212 -13.33 -6.63 5.08
CA THR A 212 -14.43 -7.00 4.15
C THR A 212 -13.94 -7.25 2.73
N VAL A 213 -12.76 -6.75 2.38
CA VAL A 213 -12.14 -6.95 1.07
C VAL A 213 -11.50 -8.34 1.03
N ARG A 214 -11.98 -9.19 0.16
CA ARG A 214 -11.46 -10.56 -0.03
C ARG A 214 -10.68 -10.70 -1.33
N THR A 215 -11.12 -9.99 -2.36
CA THR A 215 -10.51 -10.02 -3.69
C THR A 215 -10.68 -8.67 -4.38
N TYR A 216 -10.03 -8.51 -5.53
CA TYR A 216 -10.19 -7.36 -6.41
C TYR A 216 -11.67 -7.04 -6.74
N ARG A 217 -12.56 -8.03 -6.73
CA ARG A 217 -14.01 -7.86 -7.02
C ARG A 217 -14.73 -7.01 -5.99
N ASP A 218 -14.16 -6.84 -4.82
CA ASP A 218 -14.69 -6.03 -3.74
C ASP A 218 -14.29 -4.55 -3.86
N LEU A 219 -13.49 -4.22 -4.88
CA LEU A 219 -13.01 -2.87 -5.17
C LEU A 219 -13.71 -2.26 -6.38
N GLU A 220 -13.71 -0.94 -6.41
CA GLU A 220 -14.22 -0.16 -7.53
C GLU A 220 -13.28 -0.25 -8.74
N PRO A 221 -13.81 -0.38 -9.97
CA PRO A 221 -13.00 -0.51 -11.18
C PRO A 221 -12.02 0.64 -11.41
N ALA A 222 -12.35 1.84 -10.92
CA ALA A 222 -11.51 3.02 -11.07
C ALA A 222 -10.16 2.89 -10.36
N LEU A 223 -10.08 2.16 -9.24
CA LEU A 223 -8.81 1.84 -8.59
C LEU A 223 -8.12 0.67 -9.28
N LEU A 224 -8.87 -0.39 -9.61
CA LEU A 224 -8.31 -1.62 -10.19
C LEU A 224 -7.44 -1.33 -11.41
N GLY A 225 -7.99 -0.59 -12.39
CA GLY A 225 -7.25 -0.27 -13.61
C GLY A 225 -5.96 0.51 -13.35
N ARG A 226 -5.95 1.39 -12.33
CA ARG A 226 -4.77 2.18 -11.99
C ARG A 226 -3.67 1.34 -11.35
N VAL A 227 -4.03 0.45 -10.44
CA VAL A 227 -3.05 -0.43 -9.79
C VAL A 227 -2.47 -1.44 -10.77
N GLU A 228 -3.31 -2.06 -11.60
CA GLU A 228 -2.86 -3.00 -12.64
C GLU A 228 -1.91 -2.30 -13.64
N GLU A 229 -2.24 -1.10 -14.11
CA GLU A 229 -1.40 -0.31 -15.01
C GLU A 229 -0.03 0.00 -14.37
N LEU A 230 0.01 0.34 -13.07
CA LEU A 230 1.26 0.55 -12.33
C LEU A 230 2.07 -0.73 -12.21
N ILE A 231 1.43 -1.86 -11.92
CA ILE A 231 2.09 -3.16 -11.83
C ILE A 231 2.70 -3.52 -13.18
N ASP A 232 1.96 -3.40 -14.25
CA ASP A 232 2.44 -3.64 -15.61
C ASP A 232 3.64 -2.75 -15.93
N PHE A 233 3.53 -1.46 -15.63
CA PHE A 233 4.61 -0.50 -15.88
C PHE A 233 5.92 -0.87 -15.17
N VAL A 234 5.87 -1.28 -13.89
CA VAL A 234 7.09 -1.58 -13.12
C VAL A 234 7.62 -3.00 -13.34
N THR A 235 6.82 -3.89 -13.94
CA THR A 235 7.19 -5.31 -14.12
C THR A 235 7.61 -5.68 -15.53
N VAL A 236 7.01 -5.05 -16.55
CA VAL A 236 7.30 -5.33 -17.96
C VAL A 236 8.70 -4.84 -18.32
N PRO A 237 9.59 -5.68 -18.86
CA PRO A 237 10.86 -5.24 -19.41
C PRO A 237 10.62 -4.24 -20.55
N TRP A 238 11.43 -3.18 -20.61
CA TRP A 238 11.43 -2.30 -21.79
C TRP A 238 11.79 -3.15 -23.02
N ALA A 239 10.91 -3.17 -24.00
CA ALA A 239 11.25 -3.74 -25.30
C ALA A 239 12.33 -2.82 -25.93
N GLN A 240 13.54 -3.34 -26.10
CA GLN A 240 14.64 -2.68 -26.83
C GLN A 240 14.32 -2.64 -28.32
#